data_520e390c1a2a91c2ea5e5d6fac98dbc4
#
_entry.id   520e390c1a2a91c2ea5e5d6fac98dbc4
#
_cell.length_a   1.000
_cell.length_b   1.000
_cell.length_c   1.000
_cell.angle_alpha   90.00
_cell.angle_beta   90.00
_cell.angle_gamma   90.00
#
_symmetry.space_group_name_H-M   'P 1'
#
loop_
_entity.id
_entity.type
_entity.pdbx_description
1 polymer ?
#
loop_
_entity_poly.entity_id
_entity_poly.type
_entity_poly.pdbx_seq_one_letter_code
_entity_poly.pdbx_strand_id
1 'polypeptide(L)'
;GIQVTTFTTKTGEHSVKVKTLTVISKSLKPLPSVKVDEDGNVHDAFTDPELRYRMRYVDLVVNPDVKKTFEARSQIIRTIRESFDQQGWLEVDTPVLQTIPGGAAARPFITHHNALDSTLYLRIANELYLKRLIVGGFEGVFEFSRNFRNEGMDRTHNPEFTVLELYVAYKDYHWMMETT
;
A
#
# COMPACT_ATOMS: atom_id res chain seq x y z
N GLY A 1 10.93 -7.26 26.78
CA GLY A 1 9.64 -6.99 27.41
C GLY A 1 9.80 -6.37 28.80
N ILE A 2 8.81 -5.62 29.26
CA ILE A 2 8.79 -5.02 30.61
C ILE A 2 7.49 -5.36 31.32
N GLN A 3 7.58 -5.58 32.63
CA GLN A 3 6.43 -5.63 33.51
C GLN A 3 6.43 -4.37 34.38
N VAL A 4 5.36 -3.60 34.33
CA VAL A 4 5.29 -2.26 34.94
C VAL A 4 4.07 -2.08 35.81
N THR A 5 4.13 -1.07 36.69
CA THR A 5 2.97 -0.47 37.36
C THR A 5 2.94 1.00 36.98
N THR A 6 1.80 1.53 36.61
CA THR A 6 1.63 2.96 36.34
C THR A 6 1.34 3.73 37.64
N PHE A 7 1.82 4.94 37.71
CA PHE A 7 1.51 5.89 38.81
C PHE A 7 1.65 7.32 38.31
N THR A 8 1.09 8.25 39.07
CA THR A 8 1.26 9.68 38.80
C THR A 8 2.20 10.28 39.85
N THR A 9 3.20 11.01 39.40
CA THR A 9 4.14 11.71 40.34
C THR A 9 3.45 12.82 41.10
N LYS A 10 4.10 13.31 42.14
CA LYS A 10 3.59 14.47 42.90
C LYS A 10 3.45 15.75 42.06
N THR A 11 4.18 15.81 40.94
CA THR A 11 4.14 16.90 39.97
C THR A 11 3.10 16.71 38.86
N GLY A 12 2.28 15.64 38.92
CA GLY A 12 1.23 15.35 37.96
C GLY A 12 1.68 14.57 36.75
N GLU A 13 2.93 14.12 36.64
CA GLU A 13 3.47 13.39 35.50
C GLU A 13 3.07 11.92 35.58
N HIS A 14 2.55 11.39 34.47
CA HIS A 14 2.26 9.96 34.32
C HIS A 14 3.56 9.17 34.12
N SER A 15 3.87 8.30 35.06
CA SER A 15 5.12 7.56 35.09
C SER A 15 4.88 6.06 35.22
N VAL A 16 5.88 5.24 34.84
CA VAL A 16 5.87 3.78 34.96
C VAL A 16 6.99 3.32 35.88
N LYS A 17 6.64 2.48 36.85
CA LYS A 17 7.61 1.80 37.70
C LYS A 17 7.87 0.40 37.13
N VAL A 18 9.07 0.18 36.63
CA VAL A 18 9.49 -1.10 36.07
C VAL A 18 9.75 -2.10 37.21
N LYS A 19 9.09 -3.26 37.17
CA LYS A 19 9.33 -4.39 38.09
C LYS A 19 10.36 -5.35 37.53
N THR A 20 10.20 -5.69 36.23
CA THR A 20 11.13 -6.59 35.55
C THR A 20 11.40 -6.04 34.15
N LEU A 21 12.65 -6.20 33.69
CA LEU A 21 13.11 -5.86 32.35
C LEU A 21 13.78 -7.09 31.75
N THR A 22 13.28 -7.51 30.59
CA THR A 22 13.90 -8.57 29.80
C THR A 22 14.36 -7.99 28.47
N VAL A 23 15.66 -8.01 28.22
CA VAL A 23 16.25 -7.68 26.93
C VAL A 23 15.99 -8.83 25.99
N ILE A 24 15.17 -8.61 24.95
CA ILE A 24 14.80 -9.65 23.98
C ILE A 24 15.86 -9.76 22.90
N SER A 25 16.35 -8.62 22.42
CA SER A 25 17.36 -8.53 21.37
C SER A 25 18.14 -7.23 21.51
N LYS A 26 19.40 -7.24 21.06
CA LYS A 26 20.22 -6.04 20.95
C LYS A 26 20.18 -5.52 19.52
N SER A 27 20.06 -4.21 19.35
CA SER A 27 20.28 -3.57 18.05
C SER A 27 21.78 -3.66 17.71
N LEU A 28 22.12 -4.19 16.54
CA LEU A 28 23.50 -4.29 16.07
C LEU A 28 24.00 -2.98 15.44
N LYS A 29 23.07 -2.13 14.98
CA LYS A 29 23.38 -0.82 14.42
C LYS A 29 22.57 0.25 15.12
N PRO A 30 23.14 1.45 15.37
CA PRO A 30 22.37 2.56 15.91
C PRO A 30 21.32 3.01 14.89
N LEU A 31 20.18 3.46 15.39
CA LEU A 31 19.21 4.16 14.55
C LEU A 31 19.71 5.58 14.26
N PRO A 32 19.40 6.13 13.06
CA PRO A 32 19.62 7.54 12.80
C PRO A 32 18.89 8.37 13.85
N SER A 33 19.59 9.26 14.52
CA SER A 33 19.01 10.17 15.52
C SER A 33 19.16 11.60 15.05
N VAL A 34 18.06 12.33 15.07
CA VAL A 34 18.09 13.78 14.82
C VAL A 34 18.89 14.46 15.92
N LYS A 35 19.92 15.19 15.55
CA LYS A 35 20.68 16.07 16.44
C LYS A 35 20.36 17.50 16.07
N VAL A 36 20.05 18.30 17.05
CA VAL A 36 19.87 19.74 16.90
C VAL A 36 21.05 20.41 17.60
N ASP A 37 21.79 21.23 16.88
CA ASP A 37 22.89 22.00 17.47
C ASP A 37 22.39 23.22 18.26
N GLU A 38 23.32 23.95 18.88
CA GLU A 38 23.01 25.14 19.68
C GLU A 38 22.39 26.29 18.86
N ASP A 39 22.64 26.29 17.55
CA ASP A 39 22.08 27.26 16.59
C ASP A 39 20.72 26.83 16.02
N GLY A 40 20.19 25.66 16.42
CA GLY A 40 18.92 25.11 15.97
C GLY A 40 18.99 24.35 14.61
N ASN A 41 20.19 24.10 14.07
CA ASN A 41 20.32 23.32 12.84
C ASN A 41 20.11 21.84 13.13
N VAL A 42 19.40 21.18 12.22
CA VAL A 42 19.08 19.76 12.31
C VAL A 42 20.12 18.95 11.56
N HIS A 43 20.81 18.05 12.25
CA HIS A 43 21.81 17.14 11.70
C HIS A 43 21.36 15.68 11.81
N ASP A 44 21.90 14.82 10.95
CA ASP A 44 21.63 13.38 10.95
C ASP A 44 20.13 13.01 10.78
N ALA A 45 19.30 13.93 10.26
CA ALA A 45 17.92 13.62 9.95
C ALA A 45 17.85 12.59 8.80
N PHE A 46 17.06 11.53 8.99
CA PHE A 46 16.82 10.51 7.97
C PHE A 46 15.82 11.04 6.93
N THR A 47 16.32 11.93 6.04
CA THR A 47 15.50 12.71 5.09
C THR A 47 15.72 12.35 3.64
N ASP A 48 16.83 11.67 3.30
CA ASP A 48 17.10 11.26 1.92
C ASP A 48 15.99 10.35 1.38
N PRO A 49 15.31 10.73 0.28
CA PRO A 49 14.16 9.98 -0.23
C PRO A 49 14.50 8.54 -0.62
N GLU A 50 15.66 8.31 -1.25
CA GLU A 50 16.05 6.98 -1.68
C GLU A 50 16.34 6.07 -0.50
N LEU A 51 17.06 6.54 0.51
CA LEU A 51 17.31 5.78 1.73
C LEU A 51 16.02 5.49 2.48
N ARG A 52 15.09 6.44 2.55
CA ARG A 52 13.77 6.25 3.17
C ARG A 52 12.94 5.18 2.46
N TYR A 53 13.00 5.10 1.14
CA TYR A 53 12.34 4.03 0.39
C TYR A 53 13.02 2.68 0.58
N ARG A 54 14.35 2.62 0.53
CA ARG A 54 15.13 1.37 0.70
C ARG A 54 15.05 0.82 2.11
N MET A 55 15.03 1.68 3.12
CA MET A 55 14.99 1.30 4.53
C MET A 55 13.71 1.80 5.20
N ARG A 56 12.56 1.49 4.61
CA ARG A 56 11.24 1.92 5.10
C ARG A 56 11.00 1.56 6.57
N TYR A 57 11.51 0.44 7.04
CA TYR A 57 11.43 0.01 8.43
C TYR A 57 12.18 0.95 9.38
N VAL A 58 13.29 1.54 8.94
CA VAL A 58 14.00 2.59 9.71
C VAL A 58 13.21 3.89 9.67
N ASP A 59 12.75 4.29 8.48
CA ASP A 59 11.94 5.50 8.29
C ASP A 59 10.69 5.51 9.20
N LEU A 60 10.00 4.38 9.33
CA LEU A 60 8.84 4.23 10.22
C LEU A 60 9.17 4.39 11.71
N VAL A 61 10.41 4.08 12.11
CA VAL A 61 10.87 4.23 13.51
C VAL A 61 11.27 5.67 13.80
N VAL A 62 12.02 6.30 12.89
CA VAL A 62 12.63 7.62 13.14
C VAL A 62 11.75 8.79 12.70
N ASN A 63 10.79 8.56 11.81
CA ASN A 63 9.82 9.54 11.31
C ASN A 63 8.39 9.09 11.61
N PRO A 64 7.85 9.31 12.83
CA PRO A 64 6.55 8.78 13.26
C PRO A 64 5.36 9.16 12.35
N ASP A 65 5.42 10.32 11.71
CA ASP A 65 4.35 10.78 10.81
C ASP A 65 4.20 9.93 9.55
N VAL A 66 5.25 9.23 9.14
CA VAL A 66 5.21 8.29 8.01
C VAL A 66 4.21 7.18 8.26
N LYS A 67 4.12 6.69 9.50
CA LYS A 67 3.15 5.65 9.89
C LYS A 67 1.72 6.09 9.65
N LYS A 68 1.38 7.35 9.95
CA LYS A 68 0.05 7.93 9.73
C LYS A 68 -0.37 7.86 8.26
N THR A 69 0.56 8.06 7.32
CA THR A 69 0.30 7.96 5.88
C THR A 69 -0.15 6.54 5.49
N PHE A 70 0.49 5.50 6.03
CA PHE A 70 0.10 4.11 5.77
C PHE A 70 -1.22 3.73 6.44
N GLU A 71 -1.47 4.24 7.63
CA GLU A 71 -2.74 4.06 8.33
C GLU A 71 -3.89 4.74 7.58
N ALA A 72 -3.68 5.98 7.11
CA ALA A 72 -4.65 6.71 6.29
C ALA A 72 -4.95 5.98 4.97
N ARG A 73 -3.92 5.47 4.27
CA ARG A 73 -4.09 4.68 3.06
C ARG A 73 -4.96 3.44 3.32
N SER A 74 -4.70 2.72 4.40
CA SER A 74 -5.49 1.54 4.76
C SER A 74 -6.94 1.89 5.09
N GLN A 75 -7.16 3.02 5.75
CA GLN A 75 -8.50 3.52 6.07
C GLN A 75 -9.27 3.91 4.79
N ILE A 76 -8.64 4.62 3.85
CA ILE A 76 -9.24 4.99 2.56
C ILE A 76 -9.72 3.73 1.82
N ILE A 77 -8.84 2.73 1.67
CA ILE A 77 -9.18 1.49 0.97
C ILE A 77 -10.37 0.78 1.66
N ARG A 78 -10.38 0.74 2.99
CA ARG A 78 -11.48 0.15 3.75
C ARG A 78 -12.79 0.88 3.50
N THR A 79 -12.79 2.21 3.58
CA THR A 79 -14.00 3.03 3.37
C THR A 79 -14.57 2.83 1.95
N ILE A 80 -13.71 2.75 0.93
CA ILE A 80 -14.17 2.48 -0.44
C ILE A 80 -14.80 1.09 -0.53
N ARG A 81 -14.18 0.05 0.05
CA ARG A 81 -14.74 -1.30 0.08
C ARG A 81 -16.11 -1.34 0.75
N GLU A 82 -16.23 -0.71 1.92
CA GLU A 82 -17.49 -0.63 2.65
C GLU A 82 -18.59 0.09 1.84
N SER A 83 -18.22 1.17 1.12
CA SER A 83 -19.15 1.89 0.25
C SER A 83 -19.63 1.04 -0.93
N PHE A 84 -18.74 0.27 -1.56
CA PHE A 84 -19.08 -0.59 -2.69
C PHE A 84 -19.88 -1.83 -2.26
N ASP A 85 -19.54 -2.41 -1.13
CA ASP A 85 -20.28 -3.51 -0.52
C ASP A 85 -21.74 -3.10 -0.20
N GLN A 86 -21.94 -1.89 0.33
CA GLN A 86 -23.28 -1.34 0.57
C GLN A 86 -24.11 -1.15 -0.71
N GLN A 87 -23.45 -0.98 -1.87
CA GLN A 87 -24.10 -0.94 -3.17
C GLN A 87 -24.40 -2.34 -3.73
N GLY A 88 -23.94 -3.39 -3.05
CA GLY A 88 -24.08 -4.77 -3.49
C GLY A 88 -23.10 -5.18 -4.59
N TRP A 89 -22.02 -4.43 -4.80
CA TRP A 89 -20.98 -4.77 -5.78
C TRP A 89 -19.98 -5.74 -5.19
N LEU A 90 -19.55 -6.70 -6.01
CA LEU A 90 -18.66 -7.76 -5.59
C LEU A 90 -17.18 -7.39 -5.79
N GLU A 91 -16.37 -7.49 -4.73
CA GLU A 91 -14.92 -7.46 -4.89
C GLU A 91 -14.43 -8.79 -5.44
N VAL A 92 -13.61 -8.75 -6.47
CA VAL A 92 -13.12 -9.93 -7.18
C VAL A 92 -11.59 -9.89 -7.30
N ASP A 93 -10.99 -11.08 -7.50
CA ASP A 93 -9.58 -11.25 -7.82
C ASP A 93 -9.46 -11.87 -9.22
N THR A 94 -8.85 -11.14 -10.14
CA THR A 94 -8.61 -11.62 -11.50
C THR A 94 -7.14 -12.02 -11.71
N PRO A 95 -6.83 -12.87 -12.71
CA PRO A 95 -5.49 -13.39 -12.91
C PRO A 95 -4.44 -12.30 -13.15
N VAL A 96 -3.32 -12.39 -12.42
CA VAL A 96 -2.14 -11.55 -12.64
C VAL A 96 -1.35 -12.01 -13.84
N LEU A 97 -1.20 -13.35 -14.03
CA LEU A 97 -0.53 -13.94 -15.18
C LEU A 97 -1.52 -14.08 -16.32
N GLN A 98 -1.20 -13.50 -17.47
CA GLN A 98 -2.07 -13.45 -18.64
C GLN A 98 -1.34 -14.03 -19.86
N THR A 99 -2.08 -14.70 -20.73
CA THR A 99 -1.56 -15.18 -22.01
C THR A 99 -1.48 -14.09 -23.06
N ILE A 100 -2.36 -13.09 -22.95
CA ILE A 100 -2.42 -11.93 -23.86
C ILE A 100 -2.56 -10.68 -22.98
N PRO A 101 -1.60 -9.75 -23.02
CA PRO A 101 -1.73 -8.49 -22.32
C PRO A 101 -2.78 -7.60 -23.01
N GLY A 102 -3.61 -6.93 -22.24
CA GLY A 102 -4.67 -6.06 -22.77
C GLY A 102 -5.28 -5.15 -21.72
N GLY A 103 -6.22 -4.28 -22.17
CA GLY A 103 -6.91 -3.31 -21.31
C GLY A 103 -6.16 -1.98 -21.10
N ALA A 104 -4.94 -1.85 -21.64
CA ALA A 104 -4.17 -0.61 -21.60
C ALA A 104 -3.11 -0.58 -22.71
N ALA A 105 -2.58 0.59 -23.02
CA ALA A 105 -1.44 0.77 -23.91
C ALA A 105 -0.17 0.91 -23.06
N ALA A 106 0.42 -0.22 -22.69
CA ALA A 106 1.64 -0.25 -21.86
C ALA A 106 2.51 -1.46 -22.23
N ARG A 107 3.81 -1.38 -21.91
CA ARG A 107 4.73 -2.50 -22.13
C ARG A 107 4.61 -3.50 -20.96
N PRO A 108 4.29 -4.79 -21.19
CA PRO A 108 4.19 -5.78 -20.13
C PRO A 108 5.57 -6.27 -19.67
N PHE A 109 5.64 -6.76 -18.43
CA PHE A 109 6.69 -7.69 -18.02
C PHE A 109 6.37 -9.08 -18.58
N ILE A 110 7.39 -9.76 -19.10
CA ILE A 110 7.28 -11.07 -19.72
C ILE A 110 7.90 -12.12 -18.80
N THR A 111 7.24 -13.24 -18.65
CA THR A 111 7.74 -14.39 -17.89
C THR A 111 7.49 -15.70 -18.65
N HIS A 112 8.04 -16.80 -18.17
CA HIS A 112 7.90 -18.12 -18.80
C HIS A 112 7.31 -19.12 -17.81
N HIS A 113 6.31 -19.86 -18.25
CA HIS A 113 5.71 -20.97 -17.49
C HIS A 113 6.42 -22.29 -17.85
N ASN A 114 7.32 -22.75 -16.98
CA ASN A 114 8.20 -23.86 -17.25
C ASN A 114 7.46 -25.17 -17.60
N ALA A 115 6.40 -25.50 -16.85
CA ALA A 115 5.68 -26.76 -17.05
C ALA A 115 4.85 -26.80 -18.33
N LEU A 116 4.41 -25.66 -18.82
CA LEU A 116 3.62 -25.54 -20.05
C LEU A 116 4.44 -25.06 -21.24
N ASP A 117 5.72 -24.78 -21.04
CA ASP A 117 6.63 -24.22 -22.06
C ASP A 117 5.99 -23.03 -22.80
N SER A 118 5.43 -22.09 -22.06
CA SER A 118 4.64 -20.99 -22.63
C SER A 118 5.03 -19.64 -22.05
N THR A 119 4.94 -18.60 -22.90
CA THR A 119 5.14 -17.22 -22.50
C THR A 119 3.89 -16.70 -21.80
N LEU A 120 4.09 -16.06 -20.64
CA LEU A 120 3.07 -15.33 -19.90
C LEU A 120 3.49 -13.89 -19.69
N TYR A 121 2.51 -13.06 -19.42
CA TYR A 121 2.67 -11.63 -19.17
C TYR A 121 2.10 -11.26 -17.82
N LEU A 122 2.79 -10.42 -17.06
CA LEU A 122 2.18 -9.76 -15.92
C LEU A 122 1.16 -8.73 -16.42
N ARG A 123 -0.03 -8.71 -15.85
CA ARG A 123 -1.12 -7.84 -16.29
C ARG A 123 -0.72 -6.36 -16.28
N ILE A 124 -1.09 -5.64 -17.31
CA ILE A 124 -0.97 -4.18 -17.43
C ILE A 124 -2.26 -3.46 -17.01
N ALA A 125 -3.38 -4.18 -17.01
CA ALA A 125 -4.72 -3.80 -16.57
C ALA A 125 -5.56 -5.05 -16.26
N ASN A 126 -6.61 -4.91 -15.48
CA ASN A 126 -7.58 -5.96 -15.16
C ASN A 126 -8.93 -5.79 -15.90
N GLU A 127 -9.06 -4.75 -16.71
CA GLU A 127 -10.26 -4.34 -17.45
C GLU A 127 -10.99 -5.50 -18.14
N LEU A 128 -10.28 -6.29 -18.95
CA LEU A 128 -10.91 -7.32 -19.79
C LEU A 128 -11.55 -8.44 -18.96
N TYR A 129 -10.98 -8.78 -17.83
CA TYR A 129 -11.54 -9.79 -16.92
C TYR A 129 -12.78 -9.25 -16.20
N LEU A 130 -12.76 -8.01 -15.73
CA LEU A 130 -13.91 -7.38 -15.06
C LEU A 130 -15.08 -7.24 -16.05
N LYS A 131 -14.84 -6.86 -17.30
CA LYS A 131 -15.87 -6.81 -18.34
C LYS A 131 -16.47 -8.20 -18.62
N ARG A 132 -15.68 -9.27 -18.61
CA ARG A 132 -16.19 -10.64 -18.75
C ARG A 132 -17.11 -11.04 -17.61
N LEU A 133 -16.85 -10.58 -16.39
CA LEU A 133 -17.72 -10.85 -15.25
C LEU A 133 -19.07 -10.15 -15.40
N ILE A 134 -19.10 -8.92 -15.92
CA ILE A 134 -20.35 -8.25 -16.28
C ILE A 134 -21.13 -9.04 -17.36
N VAL A 135 -20.45 -9.51 -18.40
CA VAL A 135 -21.06 -10.39 -19.41
C VAL A 135 -21.57 -11.70 -18.78
N GLY A 136 -20.89 -12.20 -17.76
CA GLY A 136 -21.28 -13.38 -16.98
C GLY A 136 -22.50 -13.15 -16.06
N GLY A 137 -23.03 -11.91 -15.98
CA GLY A 137 -24.26 -11.60 -15.28
C GLY A 137 -24.11 -10.93 -13.92
N PHE A 138 -22.89 -10.52 -13.52
CA PHE A 138 -22.75 -9.68 -12.33
C PHE A 138 -23.23 -8.25 -12.61
N GLU A 139 -23.97 -7.67 -11.69
CA GLU A 139 -24.46 -6.29 -11.82
C GLU A 139 -23.39 -5.25 -11.56
N GLY A 140 -22.45 -5.52 -10.64
CA GLY A 140 -21.32 -4.66 -10.33
C GLY A 140 -20.18 -5.46 -9.74
N VAL A 141 -18.98 -5.20 -10.25
CA VAL A 141 -17.73 -5.82 -9.77
C VAL A 141 -16.64 -4.78 -9.66
N PHE A 142 -15.76 -4.94 -8.67
CA PHE A 142 -14.58 -4.10 -8.54
C PHE A 142 -13.37 -4.90 -8.08
N GLU A 143 -12.20 -4.37 -8.32
CA GLU A 143 -10.95 -4.98 -7.88
C GLU A 143 -9.93 -3.91 -7.47
N PHE A 144 -9.39 -4.05 -6.26
CA PHE A 144 -8.13 -3.41 -5.90
C PHE A 144 -6.98 -4.28 -6.36
N SER A 145 -6.38 -3.95 -7.49
CA SER A 145 -5.41 -4.80 -8.16
C SER A 145 -4.00 -4.21 -8.16
N ARG A 146 -3.01 -5.09 -8.29
CA ARG A 146 -1.66 -4.74 -8.69
C ARG A 146 -1.53 -4.88 -10.19
N ASN A 147 -1.16 -3.79 -10.86
CA ASN A 147 -0.84 -3.79 -12.28
C ASN A 147 0.64 -3.48 -12.48
N PHE A 148 1.18 -3.94 -13.60
CA PHE A 148 2.61 -3.94 -13.87
C PHE A 148 2.86 -3.33 -15.26
N ARG A 149 3.73 -2.32 -15.33
CA ARG A 149 4.13 -1.69 -16.59
C ARG A 149 5.65 -1.59 -16.64
N ASN A 150 6.26 -2.26 -17.61
CA ASN A 150 7.71 -2.28 -17.81
C ASN A 150 8.18 -1.00 -18.52
N GLU A 151 8.07 0.10 -17.81
CA GLU A 151 8.34 1.45 -18.29
C GLU A 151 9.21 2.22 -17.29
N GLY A 152 9.54 3.46 -17.58
CA GLY A 152 10.36 4.30 -16.72
C GLY A 152 9.73 4.57 -15.35
N MET A 153 10.57 4.87 -14.37
CA MET A 153 10.16 5.29 -13.03
C MET A 153 10.41 6.78 -12.84
N ASP A 154 9.46 7.45 -12.21
CA ASP A 154 9.58 8.83 -11.75
C ASP A 154 8.82 9.04 -10.43
N ARG A 155 8.62 10.28 -10.04
CA ARG A 155 7.93 10.63 -8.79
C ARG A 155 6.49 10.12 -8.74
N THR A 156 5.82 9.94 -9.87
CA THR A 156 4.41 9.60 -9.99
C THR A 156 4.16 8.26 -10.67
N HIS A 157 5.19 7.64 -11.23
CA HIS A 157 5.10 6.39 -11.97
C HIS A 157 6.01 5.33 -11.36
N ASN A 158 5.44 4.17 -11.07
CA ASN A 158 6.17 2.96 -10.66
C ASN A 158 5.81 1.80 -11.59
N PRO A 159 6.74 0.86 -11.82
CA PRO A 159 6.48 -0.32 -12.63
C PRO A 159 5.42 -1.25 -12.05
N GLU A 160 5.23 -1.20 -10.72
CA GLU A 160 4.19 -1.89 -9.98
C GLU A 160 3.38 -0.87 -9.19
N PHE A 161 2.06 -0.85 -9.37
CA PHE A 161 1.18 0.11 -8.71
C PHE A 161 -0.18 -0.51 -8.39
N THR A 162 -0.88 0.08 -7.44
CA THR A 162 -2.25 -0.30 -7.10
C THR A 162 -3.22 0.54 -7.90
N VAL A 163 -4.20 -0.12 -8.51
CA VAL A 163 -5.33 0.50 -9.18
C VAL A 163 -6.63 -0.02 -8.57
N LEU A 164 -7.66 0.80 -8.57
CA LEU A 164 -9.04 0.39 -8.36
C LEU A 164 -9.76 0.51 -9.70
N GLU A 165 -10.36 -0.58 -10.14
CA GLU A 165 -11.29 -0.58 -11.28
C GLU A 165 -12.66 -1.05 -10.82
N LEU A 166 -13.70 -0.38 -11.31
CA LEU A 166 -15.12 -0.63 -11.03
C LEU A 166 -15.87 -0.72 -12.35
N TYR A 167 -16.70 -1.76 -12.48
CA TYR A 167 -17.58 -1.97 -13.63
C TYR A 167 -18.99 -2.27 -13.12
N VAL A 168 -19.97 -1.51 -13.62
CA VAL A 168 -21.38 -1.67 -13.23
C VAL A 168 -22.25 -1.72 -14.49
N ALA A 169 -23.10 -2.74 -14.58
CA ALA A 169 -23.97 -2.94 -15.73
C ALA A 169 -25.00 -1.81 -15.87
N TYR A 170 -25.36 -1.48 -17.11
CA TYR A 170 -26.40 -0.51 -17.47
C TYR A 170 -26.19 0.91 -16.89
N LYS A 171 -24.94 1.28 -16.60
CA LYS A 171 -24.54 2.61 -16.14
C LYS A 171 -23.69 3.31 -17.20
N ASP A 172 -23.83 4.63 -17.28
CA ASP A 172 -23.07 5.48 -18.20
C ASP A 172 -22.01 6.31 -17.48
N TYR A 173 -21.30 7.15 -18.24
CA TYR A 173 -20.24 7.98 -17.69
C TYR A 173 -20.80 9.11 -16.77
N HIS A 174 -22.01 9.58 -16.97
CA HIS A 174 -22.62 10.59 -16.09
C HIS A 174 -22.80 10.00 -14.68
N TRP A 175 -23.38 8.78 -14.62
CA TRP A 175 -23.50 8.06 -13.36
C TRP A 175 -22.13 7.82 -12.71
N MET A 176 -21.09 7.50 -13.48
CA MET A 176 -19.74 7.29 -12.95
C MET A 176 -19.16 8.59 -12.36
N MET A 177 -19.40 9.73 -13.02
CA MET A 177 -18.98 11.04 -12.50
C MET A 177 -19.65 11.41 -11.17
N GLU A 178 -20.92 11.01 -10.99
CA GLU A 178 -21.66 11.24 -9.74
C GLU A 178 -21.20 10.27 -8.62
N THR A 179 -20.73 9.09 -8.99
CA THR A 179 -20.29 8.06 -8.05
C THR A 179 -18.87 8.31 -7.52
N THR A 180 -18.00 8.99 -8.29
CA THR A 180 -16.60 9.25 -7.97
C THR A 180 -16.41 10.58 -7.22
#